data_02e732ae36820fa6fce3ee2abed54f06
#
_entry.id   02e732ae36820fa6fce3ee2abed54f06
#
_cell.length_a   1.000
_cell.length_b   1.000
_cell.length_c   1.000
_cell.angle_alpha   90.00
_cell.angle_beta   90.00
_cell.angle_gamma   90.00
#
_symmetry.space_group_name_H-M   'P 1'
#
loop_
_entity.id
_entity.type
_entity.pdbx_description
1 polymer ?
#
loop_
_entity_poly.entity_id
_entity_poly.type
_entity_poly.pdbx_seq_one_letter_code
_entity_poly.pdbx_strand_id
1 'polypeptide(L)'
;AKGLATSELNHPESSLIDLDRVSHIIDDIWWEDNVLMGKLRLLTTPGFHERGVVSSKGDVAANLMRQGVTMGVSSRGVGSLAKKGEHNEVQEDYEMICFDLVMNPSTPGAYLFLNKDDRHKYDENLEEEKKSKEEGRIDGGLGKSLDLMGKLNDFLGYR
;
A
#
# COMPACT_ATOMS: atom_id res chain seq x y z
N ALA A 1 20.37 0.30 -12.12
CA ALA A 1 20.56 1.73 -11.89
C ALA A 1 20.31 2.03 -10.41
N LYS A 2 21.37 2.17 -9.62
CA LYS A 2 21.24 2.55 -8.21
C LYS A 2 20.77 4.00 -8.12
N GLY A 3 19.65 4.26 -7.43
CA GLY A 3 19.22 5.59 -7.03
C GLY A 3 18.14 6.28 -7.85
N LEU A 4 17.51 5.60 -8.81
CA LEU A 4 16.47 6.20 -9.67
C LEU A 4 15.05 5.70 -9.38
N ALA A 5 14.85 4.85 -8.39
CA ALA A 5 13.56 4.27 -8.05
C ALA A 5 12.87 5.01 -6.89
N THR A 6 12.93 6.35 -6.90
CA THR A 6 12.17 7.19 -5.96
C THR A 6 10.71 7.19 -6.32
N SER A 7 9.87 7.19 -5.28
CA SER A 7 8.42 7.11 -5.41
C SER A 7 7.73 8.00 -4.37
N GLU A 8 6.48 8.32 -4.59
CA GLU A 8 5.78 9.35 -3.85
C GLU A 8 4.77 8.80 -2.84
N LEU A 9 4.40 9.66 -1.90
CA LEU A 9 3.24 9.47 -1.04
C LEU A 9 2.01 10.07 -1.75
N ASN A 10 0.98 9.28 -1.92
CA ASN A 10 -0.17 9.46 -2.79
C ASN A 10 0.16 9.36 -4.29
N HIS A 11 -0.88 9.14 -5.07
CA HIS A 11 -0.83 8.92 -6.51
C HIS A 11 -1.26 10.19 -7.26
N PRO A 12 -0.33 11.07 -7.69
CA PRO A 12 -0.69 12.25 -8.47
C PRO A 12 -1.05 11.87 -9.90
N GLU A 13 -1.77 12.73 -10.60
CA GLU A 13 -2.07 12.57 -12.03
C GLU A 13 -0.86 12.86 -12.93
N SER A 14 0.22 13.41 -12.39
CA SER A 14 1.43 13.78 -13.11
C SER A 14 2.29 12.58 -13.46
N SER A 15 2.89 12.59 -14.64
CA SER A 15 3.96 11.66 -15.03
C SER A 15 5.33 12.01 -14.46
N LEU A 16 5.50 13.20 -13.88
CA LEU A 16 6.76 13.63 -13.26
C LEU A 16 6.75 13.32 -11.77
N ILE A 17 7.91 12.94 -11.25
CA ILE A 17 8.14 12.78 -9.81
C ILE A 17 8.30 14.17 -9.18
N ASP A 18 7.44 14.48 -8.20
CA ASP A 18 7.53 15.68 -7.38
C ASP A 18 8.41 15.39 -6.16
N LEU A 19 9.55 16.07 -6.08
CA LEU A 19 10.53 15.87 -5.00
C LEU A 19 9.97 16.20 -3.62
N ASP A 20 9.00 17.11 -3.51
CA ASP A 20 8.34 17.44 -2.24
C ASP A 20 7.42 16.31 -1.74
N ARG A 21 7.10 15.36 -2.61
CA ARG A 21 6.22 14.23 -2.33
C ARG A 21 6.96 12.91 -2.17
N VAL A 22 8.24 12.86 -2.52
CA VAL A 22 9.06 11.64 -2.41
C VAL A 22 9.06 11.13 -0.97
N SER A 23 8.65 9.88 -0.79
CA SER A 23 8.51 9.24 0.52
C SER A 23 9.36 7.99 0.70
N HIS A 24 9.76 7.34 -0.40
CA HIS A 24 10.47 6.07 -0.35
C HIS A 24 11.28 5.79 -1.60
N ILE A 25 12.10 4.76 -1.50
CA ILE A 25 12.90 4.20 -2.60
C ILE A 25 12.55 2.72 -2.71
N ILE A 26 12.42 2.22 -3.92
CA ILE A 26 12.36 0.79 -4.18
C ILE A 26 13.79 0.25 -4.19
N ASP A 27 14.11 -0.59 -3.23
CA ASP A 27 15.44 -1.19 -3.09
C ASP A 27 15.60 -2.45 -3.95
N ASP A 28 14.51 -3.23 -4.13
CA ASP A 28 14.51 -4.46 -4.91
C ASP A 28 13.11 -4.81 -5.43
N ILE A 29 13.02 -5.52 -6.56
CA ILE A 29 11.80 -6.10 -7.11
C ILE A 29 12.11 -7.48 -7.71
N TRP A 30 11.18 -8.44 -7.50
CA TRP A 30 11.30 -9.79 -8.02
C TRP A 30 9.93 -10.41 -8.30
N TRP A 31 9.90 -11.45 -9.11
CA TRP A 31 8.71 -12.25 -9.30
C TRP A 31 8.67 -13.42 -8.30
N GLU A 32 7.52 -13.60 -7.67
CA GLU A 32 7.19 -14.75 -6.87
C GLU A 32 5.92 -15.37 -7.47
N ASP A 33 6.10 -16.45 -8.23
CA ASP A 33 5.08 -16.99 -9.14
C ASP A 33 4.58 -15.92 -10.11
N ASN A 34 3.29 -15.55 -10.04
CA ASN A 34 2.66 -14.54 -10.88
C ASN A 34 2.49 -13.19 -10.18
N VAL A 35 3.11 -13.00 -9.02
CA VAL A 35 3.02 -11.78 -8.23
C VAL A 35 4.34 -11.02 -8.28
N LEU A 36 4.29 -9.75 -8.67
CA LEU A 36 5.44 -8.87 -8.58
C LEU A 36 5.59 -8.40 -7.13
N MET A 37 6.68 -8.80 -6.52
CA MET A 37 7.07 -8.46 -5.17
C MET A 37 8.12 -7.34 -5.17
N GLY A 38 8.18 -6.59 -4.07
CA GLY A 38 9.19 -5.57 -3.92
C GLY A 38 9.59 -5.33 -2.47
N LYS A 39 10.77 -4.78 -2.31
CA LYS A 39 11.27 -4.24 -1.07
C LYS A 39 11.46 -2.74 -1.23
N LEU A 40 10.82 -1.98 -0.35
CA LEU A 40 10.99 -0.54 -0.31
C LEU A 40 11.59 -0.08 1.02
N ARG A 41 12.14 1.12 1.01
CA ARG A 41 12.69 1.78 2.18
C ARG A 41 12.14 3.19 2.27
N LEU A 42 11.47 3.48 3.39
CA LEU A 42 10.97 4.83 3.67
C LEU A 42 12.13 5.79 3.90
N LEU A 43 12.05 6.98 3.34
CA LEU A 43 13.03 8.06 3.52
C LEU A 43 12.71 8.83 4.79
N THR A 44 13.01 8.22 5.92
CA THR A 44 12.80 8.79 7.25
C THR A 44 14.01 9.61 7.71
N THR A 45 13.75 10.60 8.55
CA THR A 45 14.78 11.51 9.08
C THR A 45 15.32 11.04 10.44
N PRO A 46 16.56 11.42 10.80
CA PRO A 46 17.07 11.16 12.15
C PRO A 46 16.15 11.72 13.25
N GLY A 47 15.60 12.93 13.04
CA GLY A 47 14.66 13.54 13.98
C GLY A 47 13.39 12.72 14.25
N PHE A 48 12.93 11.97 13.24
CA PHE A 48 11.82 11.05 13.41
C PHE A 48 12.19 9.86 14.30
N HIS A 49 13.34 9.26 14.09
CA HIS A 49 13.79 8.11 14.88
C HIS A 49 14.12 8.47 16.33
N GLU A 50 14.77 9.60 16.55
CA GLU A 50 15.23 10.02 17.86
C GLU A 50 14.15 10.69 18.72
N ARG A 51 13.27 11.46 18.11
CA ARG A 51 12.33 12.35 18.83
C ARG A 51 10.89 12.26 18.33
N GLY A 52 10.60 11.44 17.33
CA GLY A 52 9.27 11.32 16.71
C GLY A 52 8.85 12.55 15.86
N VAL A 53 9.81 13.40 15.48
CA VAL A 53 9.52 14.60 14.68
C VAL A 53 9.26 14.22 13.23
N VAL A 54 8.05 14.47 12.75
CA VAL A 54 7.63 14.21 11.37
C VAL A 54 7.98 15.42 10.51
N SER A 55 8.90 15.26 9.57
CA SER A 55 9.39 16.38 8.71
C SER A 55 9.50 16.02 7.23
N SER A 56 9.53 14.72 6.89
CA SER A 56 9.55 14.24 5.51
C SER A 56 8.28 13.45 5.17
N LYS A 57 8.03 13.18 3.89
CA LYS A 57 6.92 12.29 3.48
C LYS A 57 7.18 10.84 3.90
N GLY A 58 8.44 10.43 3.98
CA GLY A 58 8.81 9.14 4.55
C GLY A 58 8.49 9.04 6.05
N ASP A 59 8.72 10.12 6.82
CA ASP A 59 8.31 10.19 8.22
C ASP A 59 6.79 10.10 8.38
N VAL A 60 6.02 10.78 7.50
CA VAL A 60 4.56 10.71 7.49
C VAL A 60 4.09 9.28 7.28
N ALA A 61 4.61 8.61 6.25
CA ALA A 61 4.27 7.22 5.95
C ALA A 61 4.63 6.29 7.13
N ALA A 62 5.84 6.41 7.66
CA ALA A 62 6.30 5.61 8.80
C ALA A 62 5.44 5.83 10.06
N ASN A 63 5.04 7.08 10.32
CA ASN A 63 4.18 7.41 11.45
C ASN A 63 2.78 6.80 11.30
N LEU A 64 2.17 6.89 10.12
CA LEU A 64 0.88 6.27 9.83
C LEU A 64 0.93 4.75 10.06
N MET A 65 1.97 4.07 9.55
CA MET A 65 2.15 2.63 9.77
C MET A 65 2.34 2.27 11.24
N ARG A 66 3.07 3.10 12.02
CA ARG A 66 3.20 2.91 13.48
C ARG A 66 1.87 3.05 14.22
N GLN A 67 0.96 3.87 13.70
CA GLN A 67 -0.41 4.03 14.22
C GLN A 67 -1.38 2.93 13.73
N GLY A 68 -0.88 1.91 13.02
CA GLY A 68 -1.69 0.80 12.53
C GLY A 68 -2.40 1.05 11.20
N VAL A 69 -2.06 2.14 10.49
CA VAL A 69 -2.61 2.40 9.16
C VAL A 69 -1.96 1.45 8.15
N THR A 70 -2.78 0.64 7.49
CA THR A 70 -2.33 -0.20 6.39
C THR A 70 -2.22 0.63 5.12
N MET A 71 -1.05 0.62 4.50
CA MET A 71 -0.79 1.33 3.24
C MET A 71 -0.61 0.33 2.10
N GLY A 72 -1.08 0.71 0.93
CA GLY A 72 -0.91 -0.06 -0.29
C GLY A 72 0.14 0.54 -1.22
N VAL A 73 0.43 -0.21 -2.26
CA VAL A 73 1.34 0.17 -3.35
C VAL A 73 0.57 0.18 -4.66
N SER A 74 0.70 1.25 -5.43
CA SER A 74 0.08 1.38 -6.74
C SER A 74 1.11 1.78 -7.79
N SER A 75 1.15 1.06 -8.90
CA SER A 75 2.01 1.40 -10.04
C SER A 75 1.49 2.64 -10.74
N ARG A 76 2.40 3.54 -11.12
CA ARG A 76 2.14 4.70 -11.96
C ARG A 76 2.97 4.60 -13.23
N GLY A 77 2.32 4.84 -14.37
CA GLY A 77 2.96 4.82 -15.66
C GLY A 77 2.13 5.55 -16.70
N VAL A 78 2.69 5.64 -17.90
CA VAL A 78 2.05 6.22 -19.08
C VAL A 78 2.02 5.20 -20.20
N GLY A 79 1.00 5.22 -21.02
CA GLY A 79 0.83 4.29 -22.13
C GLY A 79 -0.57 4.36 -22.71
N SER A 80 -0.77 3.68 -23.83
CA SER A 80 -2.06 3.58 -24.49
C SER A 80 -2.95 2.54 -23.83
N LEU A 81 -4.26 2.77 -23.92
CA LEU A 81 -5.30 1.83 -23.49
C LEU A 81 -6.12 1.40 -24.69
N ALA A 82 -6.34 0.09 -24.87
CA ALA A 82 -7.29 -0.43 -25.82
C ALA A 82 -8.51 -0.99 -25.09
N LYS A 83 -9.70 -0.67 -25.58
CA LYS A 83 -10.93 -1.21 -25.02
C LYS A 83 -11.11 -2.67 -25.45
N LYS A 84 -11.26 -3.58 -24.49
CA LYS A 84 -11.49 -5.02 -24.70
C LYS A 84 -12.69 -5.49 -23.90
N GLY A 85 -13.85 -5.44 -24.55
CA GLY A 85 -15.12 -5.71 -23.87
C GLY A 85 -15.44 -4.65 -22.82
N GLU A 86 -15.60 -5.06 -21.57
CA GLU A 86 -15.94 -4.17 -20.45
C GLU A 86 -14.72 -3.59 -19.72
N HIS A 87 -13.50 -4.00 -20.06
CA HIS A 87 -12.26 -3.51 -19.43
C HIS A 87 -11.34 -2.82 -20.44
N ASN A 88 -10.38 -2.08 -19.92
CA ASN A 88 -9.29 -1.48 -20.69
C ASN A 88 -8.04 -2.34 -20.55
N GLU A 89 -7.40 -2.66 -21.67
CA GLU A 89 -6.14 -3.38 -21.71
C GLU A 89 -4.99 -2.38 -21.95
N VAL A 90 -3.99 -2.42 -21.06
CA VAL A 90 -2.77 -1.62 -21.19
C VAL A 90 -1.95 -2.18 -22.37
N GLN A 91 -1.47 -1.31 -23.25
CA GLN A 91 -0.75 -1.70 -24.44
C GLN A 91 0.77 -1.80 -24.19
N GLU A 92 1.49 -2.33 -25.19
CA GLU A 92 2.95 -2.59 -25.12
C GLU A 92 3.80 -1.31 -25.00
N ASP A 93 3.22 -0.14 -25.28
CA ASP A 93 3.86 1.17 -25.11
C ASP A 93 3.84 1.69 -23.66
N TYR A 94 3.41 0.86 -22.71
CA TYR A 94 3.38 1.24 -21.31
C TYR A 94 4.79 1.43 -20.73
N GLU A 95 5.04 2.63 -20.22
CA GLU A 95 6.27 2.98 -19.51
C GLU A 95 5.96 3.18 -18.02
N MET A 96 6.54 2.34 -17.18
CA MET A 96 6.41 2.47 -15.73
C MET A 96 7.27 3.63 -15.21
N ILE A 97 6.67 4.48 -14.38
CA ILE A 97 7.33 5.61 -13.73
C ILE A 97 7.80 5.21 -12.33
N CYS A 98 6.89 4.73 -11.49
CA CYS A 98 7.17 4.40 -10.09
C CYS A 98 6.07 3.53 -9.46
N PHE A 99 6.28 3.18 -8.19
CA PHE A 99 5.28 2.53 -7.33
C PHE A 99 4.98 3.46 -6.14
N ASP A 100 3.87 4.17 -6.17
CA ASP A 100 3.48 5.11 -5.13
C ASP A 100 2.85 4.42 -3.92
N LEU A 101 2.99 5.04 -2.74
CA LEU A 101 2.27 4.64 -1.54
C LEU A 101 0.89 5.27 -1.49
N VAL A 102 -0.14 4.44 -1.37
CA VAL A 102 -1.55 4.84 -1.40
C VAL A 102 -2.34 4.17 -0.29
N MET A 103 -3.52 4.71 0.03
CA MET A 103 -4.44 4.08 0.98
C MET A 103 -5.20 2.90 0.35
N ASN A 104 -5.64 3.07 -0.90
CA ASN A 104 -6.43 2.09 -1.62
C ASN A 104 -5.73 1.74 -2.93
N PRO A 105 -4.94 0.65 -2.97
CA PRO A 105 -4.26 0.22 -4.19
C PRO A 105 -5.26 -0.30 -5.22
N SER A 106 -5.00 0.00 -6.51
CA SER A 106 -5.82 -0.50 -7.62
C SER A 106 -5.68 -2.02 -7.79
N THR A 107 -4.51 -2.56 -7.43
CA THR A 107 -4.26 -4.00 -7.46
C THR A 107 -4.73 -4.62 -6.14
N PRO A 108 -5.67 -5.58 -6.16
CA PRO A 108 -6.08 -6.28 -4.95
C PRO A 108 -4.91 -6.94 -4.24
N GLY A 109 -4.82 -6.75 -2.92
CA GLY A 109 -3.76 -7.36 -2.10
C GLY A 109 -2.39 -6.66 -2.15
N ALA A 110 -2.24 -5.57 -2.91
CA ALA A 110 -0.98 -4.83 -3.01
C ALA A 110 -0.71 -3.95 -1.78
N TYR A 111 -0.58 -4.57 -0.60
CA TYR A 111 -0.35 -3.90 0.66
C TYR A 111 1.09 -4.05 1.16
N LEU A 112 1.50 -3.11 2.02
CA LEU A 112 2.79 -3.14 2.70
C LEU A 112 2.72 -4.01 3.96
N PHE A 113 3.76 -4.79 4.14
CA PHE A 113 3.99 -5.57 5.36
C PHE A 113 5.38 -5.25 5.91
N LEU A 114 5.50 -5.16 7.22
CA LEU A 114 6.78 -4.92 7.88
C LEU A 114 7.70 -6.15 7.82
N ASN A 115 7.11 -7.32 7.72
CA ASN A 115 7.81 -8.60 7.62
C ASN A 115 6.95 -9.66 6.90
N LYS A 116 7.55 -10.82 6.60
CA LYS A 116 6.86 -11.92 5.90
C LYS A 116 5.74 -12.56 6.75
N ASP A 117 5.87 -12.57 8.06
CA ASP A 117 4.88 -13.20 8.94
C ASP A 117 3.58 -12.40 8.97
N ASP A 118 3.65 -11.07 8.88
CA ASP A 118 2.47 -10.21 8.79
C ASP A 118 1.74 -10.41 7.45
N ARG A 119 2.47 -10.68 6.37
CA ARG A 119 1.91 -11.06 5.08
C ARG A 119 1.14 -12.38 5.17
N HIS A 120 1.75 -13.43 5.75
CA HIS A 120 1.09 -14.73 5.88
C HIS A 120 -0.24 -14.62 6.65
N LYS A 121 -0.26 -13.90 7.75
CA LYS A 121 -1.50 -13.65 8.51
C LYS A 121 -2.57 -12.94 7.69
N TYR A 122 -2.16 -11.99 6.83
CA TYR A 122 -3.08 -11.29 5.95
C TYR A 122 -3.67 -12.23 4.89
N ASP A 123 -2.82 -13.04 4.26
CA ASP A 123 -3.23 -14.01 3.24
C ASP A 123 -4.17 -15.08 3.84
N GLU A 124 -3.87 -15.62 5.02
CA GLU A 124 -4.73 -16.55 5.77
C GLU A 124 -6.11 -15.94 6.07
N ASN A 125 -6.16 -14.70 6.54
CA ASN A 125 -7.41 -14.00 6.82
C ASN A 125 -8.26 -13.78 5.56
N LEU A 126 -7.61 -13.46 4.42
CA LEU A 126 -8.31 -13.32 3.14
C LEU A 126 -8.92 -14.62 2.64
N GLU A 127 -8.21 -15.75 2.83
CA GLU A 127 -8.74 -17.07 2.46
C GLU A 127 -9.90 -17.48 3.35
N GLU A 128 -9.84 -17.20 4.65
CA GLU A 128 -10.95 -17.43 5.56
C GLU A 128 -12.18 -16.58 5.20
N GLU A 129 -11.98 -15.30 4.84
CA GLU A 129 -13.08 -14.44 4.39
C GLU A 129 -13.73 -14.93 3.09
N LYS A 130 -12.91 -15.40 2.15
CA LYS A 130 -13.41 -16.00 0.90
C LYS A 130 -14.24 -17.26 1.16
N LYS A 131 -13.73 -18.17 1.98
CA LYS A 131 -14.43 -19.40 2.40
C LYS A 131 -15.77 -19.09 3.10
N SER A 132 -15.76 -18.12 4.02
CA SER A 132 -16.98 -17.68 4.72
C SER A 132 -18.03 -17.14 3.77
N LYS A 133 -17.63 -16.40 2.73
CA LYS A 133 -18.53 -15.86 1.71
C LYS A 133 -19.08 -16.96 0.79
N GLU A 134 -18.27 -17.94 0.41
CA GLU A 134 -18.67 -19.08 -0.43
C GLU A 134 -19.61 -20.02 0.30
N GLU A 135 -19.44 -20.22 1.62
CA GLU A 135 -20.29 -21.05 2.47
C GLU A 135 -21.63 -20.38 2.85
N GLY A 136 -21.94 -19.19 2.30
CA GLY A 136 -23.18 -18.47 2.55
C GLY A 136 -23.35 -17.98 3.98
N ARG A 137 -22.31 -17.98 4.78
CA ARG A 137 -22.25 -17.32 6.08
C ARG A 137 -22.12 -15.82 5.85
N ILE A 138 -23.28 -15.17 5.75
CA ILE A 138 -23.39 -13.71 5.77
C ILE A 138 -23.11 -13.26 7.22
N ASP A 139 -21.89 -13.23 7.61
CA ASP A 139 -21.47 -12.38 8.70
C ASP A 139 -21.06 -11.03 8.07
N GLY A 140 -22.05 -10.15 8.07
CA GLY A 140 -21.91 -8.84 7.47
C GLY A 140 -20.72 -8.13 8.08
N GLY A 141 -19.88 -7.52 7.23
CA GLY A 141 -18.73 -6.73 7.61
C GLY A 141 -18.98 -5.58 8.61
N LEU A 142 -20.22 -5.42 9.08
CA LEU A 142 -20.62 -4.56 10.19
C LEU A 142 -20.08 -5.04 11.54
N GLY A 143 -19.97 -6.36 11.79
CA GLY A 143 -19.53 -6.88 13.08
C GLY A 143 -18.05 -6.60 13.33
N LYS A 144 -17.17 -6.80 12.33
CA LYS A 144 -15.73 -6.50 12.43
C LYS A 144 -15.45 -4.99 12.45
N SER A 145 -16.23 -4.20 11.72
CA SER A 145 -16.14 -2.73 11.75
C SER A 145 -16.55 -2.16 13.11
N LEU A 146 -17.56 -2.72 13.78
CA LEU A 146 -17.98 -2.34 15.14
C LEU A 146 -16.95 -2.75 16.19
N ASP A 147 -16.29 -3.90 16.05
CA ASP A 147 -15.21 -4.35 16.93
C ASP A 147 -13.96 -3.46 16.80
N LEU A 148 -13.61 -3.05 15.57
CA LEU A 148 -12.52 -2.09 15.33
C LEU A 148 -12.83 -0.72 15.90
N MET A 149 -14.07 -0.23 15.76
CA MET A 149 -14.52 1.04 16.34
C MET A 149 -14.54 0.99 17.88
N GLY A 150 -14.93 -0.16 18.46
CA GLY A 150 -14.85 -0.39 19.90
C GLY A 150 -13.43 -0.29 20.43
N LYS A 151 -12.48 -0.99 19.78
CA LYS A 151 -11.05 -0.95 20.12
C LYS A 151 -10.43 0.44 19.91
N LEU A 152 -10.86 1.17 18.89
CA LEU A 152 -10.42 2.55 18.63
C LEU A 152 -10.92 3.50 19.73
N ASN A 153 -12.18 3.38 20.14
CA ASN A 153 -12.75 4.18 21.23
C ASN A 153 -12.07 3.90 22.57
N ASP A 154 -11.78 2.64 22.88
CA ASP A 154 -11.02 2.24 24.07
C ASP A 154 -9.58 2.82 24.05
N PHE A 155 -8.95 2.82 22.88
CA PHE A 155 -7.62 3.40 22.69
C PHE A 155 -7.61 4.93 22.83
N LEU A 156 -8.66 5.61 22.32
CA LEU A 156 -8.79 7.07 22.38
C LEU A 156 -9.35 7.57 23.72
N GLY A 157 -9.72 6.67 24.63
CA GLY A 157 -10.25 7.01 25.94
C GLY A 157 -11.66 7.63 25.93
N TYR A 158 -12.40 7.51 24.84
CA TYR A 158 -13.81 7.87 24.78
C TYR A 158 -14.64 6.76 25.41
N ARG A 159 -15.12 7.03 26.61
CA ARG A 159 -16.16 6.24 27.30
C ARG A 159 -17.50 6.93 27.19
#